data_3505fa543c5bb8931129fa49a6a66ae4
#
_entry.id   3505fa543c5bb8931129fa49a6a66ae4
#
_cell.length_a   1.000
_cell.length_b   1.000
_cell.length_c   1.000
_cell.angle_alpha   90.00
_cell.angle_beta   90.00
_cell.angle_gamma   90.00
#
_symmetry.space_group_name_H-M   'P 1'
#
loop_
_entity.id
_entity.type
_entity.pdbx_description
1 polymer ?
#
loop_
_entity_poly.entity_id
_entity_poly.type
_entity_poly.pdbx_seq_one_letter_code
_entity_poly.pdbx_strand_id
1 'polypeptide(L)'
;MELETLATIWFVLWTLLWAVYFVLDGFDLGLGVLLPFLGKSEEERRFIYNAAGPFWDGNEVWLISAGGVTFAAFPKAYAVMFSALYAPLLLLLFALIFRAVSFEFRNKVESASWRALWDGVHFVSNLAPCLLLGVAFANLFMGIPVDAQGVYHGSLLGLLNLYGLAGGLFFLSIFMMHGAIWLVIKTKGDLQTRALATAGLLWPVVLVLLLVFLVLTFFCTDIYANYWRMPYLVVLPLLALAGLAGVPTMLNAGKPWLAWGSSALFIVCVTFFGVMGMFPGMIISSLDPAATVTAFNGASSPMTLKIMLGVALVMVPIVLLYQFWMYRLFSHPLTARDLDDHAY
;
A
#
# COMPACT_ATOMS: atom_id res chain seq x y z
N MET A 1 25.66 5.00 -19.31
CA MET A 1 25.23 5.03 -17.90
C MET A 1 25.76 3.77 -17.27
N GLU A 2 26.47 3.88 -16.19
CA GLU A 2 27.06 2.74 -15.47
C GLU A 2 25.96 1.90 -14.79
N LEU A 3 26.26 0.62 -14.51
CA LEU A 3 25.31 -0.32 -13.90
C LEU A 3 24.75 0.23 -12.58
N GLU A 4 25.61 0.78 -11.73
CA GLU A 4 25.20 1.32 -10.42
C GLU A 4 24.22 2.48 -10.54
N THR A 5 24.42 3.39 -11.50
CA THR A 5 23.49 4.49 -11.77
C THR A 5 22.13 3.97 -12.20
N LEU A 6 22.10 2.98 -13.10
CA LEU A 6 20.86 2.36 -13.57
C LEU A 6 20.14 1.62 -12.44
N ALA A 7 20.88 0.85 -11.64
CA ALA A 7 20.33 0.14 -10.49
C ALA A 7 19.74 1.09 -9.44
N THR A 8 20.41 2.23 -9.19
CA THR A 8 19.89 3.27 -8.28
C THR A 8 18.60 3.89 -8.83
N ILE A 9 18.56 4.23 -10.12
CA ILE A 9 17.33 4.76 -10.76
C ILE A 9 16.19 3.76 -10.61
N TRP A 10 16.45 2.48 -10.91
CA TRP A 10 15.42 1.45 -10.80
C TRP A 10 15.01 1.16 -9.36
N PHE A 11 15.91 1.29 -8.39
CA PHE A 11 15.55 1.20 -6.97
C PHE A 11 14.57 2.31 -6.55
N VAL A 12 14.81 3.54 -7.00
CA VAL A 12 13.89 4.67 -6.75
C VAL A 12 12.55 4.46 -7.47
N LEU A 13 12.56 4.02 -8.73
CA LEU A 13 11.34 3.72 -9.48
C LEU A 13 10.54 2.56 -8.86
N TRP A 14 11.22 1.52 -8.42
CA TRP A 14 10.61 0.41 -7.68
C TRP A 14 9.94 0.88 -6.38
N THR A 15 10.61 1.75 -5.62
CA THR A 15 10.03 2.38 -4.42
C THR A 15 8.79 3.19 -4.77
N LEU A 16 8.83 3.94 -5.88
CA LEU A 16 7.71 4.73 -6.37
C LEU A 16 6.51 3.85 -6.73
N LEU A 17 6.72 2.71 -7.37
CA LEU A 17 5.63 1.79 -7.73
C LEU A 17 4.91 1.26 -6.47
N TRP A 18 5.65 0.87 -5.42
CA TRP A 18 5.08 0.50 -4.14
C TRP A 18 4.32 1.65 -3.48
N ALA A 19 4.89 2.85 -3.50
CA ALA A 19 4.22 4.03 -2.94
C ALA A 19 2.91 4.36 -3.67
N VAL A 20 2.90 4.27 -5.00
CA VAL A 20 1.69 4.46 -5.81
C VAL A 20 0.65 3.38 -5.50
N TYR A 21 1.06 2.12 -5.40
CA TYR A 21 0.17 1.05 -5.01
C TYR A 21 -0.48 1.32 -3.64
N PHE A 22 0.31 1.69 -2.63
CA PHE A 22 -0.21 1.98 -1.29
C PHE A 22 -1.13 3.21 -1.23
N VAL A 23 -0.93 4.19 -2.11
CA VAL A 23 -1.85 5.33 -2.22
C VAL A 23 -3.14 4.92 -2.92
N LEU A 24 -3.05 4.22 -4.04
CA LEU A 24 -4.20 3.98 -4.88
C LEU A 24 -5.05 2.79 -4.39
N ASP A 25 -4.45 1.65 -4.15
CA ASP A 25 -5.17 0.47 -3.64
C ASP A 25 -5.38 0.53 -2.10
N GLY A 26 -4.56 1.32 -1.40
CA GLY A 26 -4.67 1.48 0.06
C GLY A 26 -6.02 2.05 0.50
N PHE A 27 -6.62 2.99 -0.23
CA PHE A 27 -7.96 3.46 0.12
C PHE A 27 -9.04 2.43 -0.19
N ASP A 28 -8.90 1.63 -1.24
CA ASP A 28 -9.84 0.54 -1.57
C ASP A 28 -9.82 -0.54 -0.48
N LEU A 29 -8.63 -0.96 -0.06
CA LEU A 29 -8.44 -1.86 1.07
C LEU A 29 -9.05 -1.29 2.35
N GLY A 30 -8.79 -0.01 2.63
CA GLY A 30 -9.36 0.71 3.77
C GLY A 30 -10.88 0.76 3.75
N LEU A 31 -11.51 1.00 2.60
CA LEU A 31 -12.96 0.96 2.43
C LEU A 31 -13.55 -0.41 2.75
N GLY A 32 -12.92 -1.48 2.25
CA GLY A 32 -13.37 -2.84 2.52
C GLY A 32 -13.32 -3.19 4.01
N VAL A 33 -12.29 -2.76 4.73
CA VAL A 33 -12.21 -2.92 6.19
C VAL A 33 -13.26 -2.08 6.91
N LEU A 34 -13.57 -0.89 6.42
CA LEU A 34 -14.56 0.01 7.04
C LEU A 34 -16.02 -0.38 6.74
N LEU A 35 -16.27 -1.21 5.75
CA LEU A 35 -17.62 -1.59 5.30
C LEU A 35 -18.57 -2.00 6.43
N PRO A 36 -18.25 -2.97 7.33
CA PRO A 36 -19.19 -3.41 8.37
C PRO A 36 -19.42 -2.35 9.46
N PHE A 37 -18.51 -1.41 9.61
CA PHE A 37 -18.58 -0.36 10.65
C PHE A 37 -19.35 0.87 10.18
N LEU A 38 -19.23 1.24 8.90
CA LEU A 38 -19.83 2.45 8.34
C LEU A 38 -21.15 2.19 7.60
N GLY A 39 -21.28 1.07 6.90
CA GLY A 39 -22.48 0.72 6.13
C GLY A 39 -23.61 0.20 7.02
N LYS A 40 -24.51 1.08 7.46
CA LYS A 40 -25.64 0.75 8.36
C LYS A 40 -26.86 0.24 7.62
N SER A 41 -27.06 0.63 6.37
CA SER A 41 -28.13 0.16 5.49
C SER A 41 -27.56 -0.55 4.27
N GLU A 42 -28.42 -1.26 3.53
CA GLU A 42 -28.01 -1.90 2.26
C GLU A 42 -27.56 -0.86 1.23
N GLU A 43 -28.26 0.26 1.15
CA GLU A 43 -27.91 1.37 0.26
C GLU A 43 -26.52 1.95 0.60
N GLU A 44 -26.22 2.18 1.88
CA GLU A 44 -24.91 2.67 2.32
C GLU A 44 -23.79 1.69 2.02
N ARG A 45 -24.02 0.37 2.17
CA ARG A 45 -23.04 -0.65 1.78
C ARG A 45 -22.77 -0.61 0.28
N ARG A 46 -23.80 -0.48 -0.55
CA ARG A 46 -23.67 -0.31 -2.00
C ARG A 46 -22.88 0.97 -2.34
N PHE A 47 -23.09 2.09 -1.62
CA PHE A 47 -22.26 3.28 -1.80
C PHE A 47 -20.78 3.02 -1.48
N ILE A 48 -20.46 2.24 -0.44
CA ILE A 48 -19.07 1.91 -0.10
C ILE A 48 -18.45 1.05 -1.20
N TYR A 49 -19.14 0.02 -1.70
CA TYR A 49 -18.67 -0.78 -2.84
C TYR A 49 -18.45 0.06 -4.09
N ASN A 50 -19.41 0.92 -4.45
CA ASN A 50 -19.31 1.78 -5.64
C ASN A 50 -18.28 2.90 -5.49
N ALA A 51 -17.89 3.27 -4.27
CA ALA A 51 -16.79 4.21 -4.06
C ALA A 51 -15.42 3.65 -4.48
N ALA A 52 -15.24 2.33 -4.42
CA ALA A 52 -14.05 1.63 -4.93
C ALA A 52 -14.26 1.08 -6.34
N GLY A 53 -15.51 0.73 -6.72
CA GLY A 53 -15.87 -0.01 -7.92
C GLY A 53 -15.16 0.41 -9.21
N PRO A 54 -15.15 1.69 -9.62
CA PRO A 54 -14.48 2.13 -10.85
C PRO A 54 -12.95 2.10 -10.79
N PHE A 55 -12.33 1.87 -9.63
CA PHE A 55 -10.91 2.12 -9.39
C PHE A 55 -10.12 0.86 -9.00
N TRP A 56 -10.71 -0.08 -8.22
CA TRP A 56 -10.00 -1.16 -7.54
C TRP A 56 -9.14 -2.01 -8.48
N ASP A 57 -9.65 -2.38 -9.65
CA ASP A 57 -8.92 -3.21 -10.63
C ASP A 57 -7.70 -2.46 -11.18
N GLY A 58 -7.88 -1.22 -11.61
CA GLY A 58 -6.78 -0.36 -12.07
C GLY A 58 -5.76 -0.01 -10.99
N ASN A 59 -6.18 0.07 -9.73
CA ASN A 59 -5.31 0.33 -8.58
C ASN A 59 -4.47 -0.92 -8.23
N GLU A 60 -5.06 -2.12 -8.28
CA GLU A 60 -4.37 -3.38 -8.01
C GLU A 60 -3.26 -3.68 -9.03
N VAL A 61 -3.36 -3.19 -10.26
CA VAL A 61 -2.31 -3.33 -11.30
C VAL A 61 -0.95 -2.78 -10.85
N TRP A 62 -0.91 -1.80 -9.96
CA TRP A 62 0.35 -1.27 -9.45
C TRP A 62 1.13 -2.27 -8.58
N LEU A 63 0.44 -3.18 -7.88
CA LEU A 63 1.09 -4.30 -7.18
C LEU A 63 1.77 -5.25 -8.18
N ILE A 64 1.07 -5.60 -9.26
CA ILE A 64 1.61 -6.45 -10.32
C ILE A 64 2.80 -5.76 -10.99
N SER A 65 2.70 -4.44 -11.22
CA SER A 65 3.78 -3.64 -11.80
C SER A 65 5.02 -3.60 -10.88
N ALA A 66 4.84 -3.43 -9.57
CA ALA A 66 5.94 -3.47 -8.60
C ALA A 66 6.61 -4.86 -8.56
N GLY A 67 5.82 -5.93 -8.55
CA GLY A 67 6.33 -7.31 -8.65
C GLY A 67 7.05 -7.59 -9.98
N GLY A 68 6.48 -7.14 -11.10
CA GLY A 68 7.07 -7.28 -12.44
C GLY A 68 8.39 -6.53 -12.59
N VAL A 69 8.48 -5.31 -12.04
CA VAL A 69 9.75 -4.56 -12.01
C VAL A 69 10.76 -5.23 -11.08
N THR A 70 10.34 -5.78 -9.94
CA THR A 70 11.24 -6.57 -9.09
C THR A 70 11.83 -7.75 -9.86
N PHE A 71 11.00 -8.48 -10.62
CA PHE A 71 11.44 -9.61 -11.45
C PHE A 71 12.43 -9.17 -12.55
N ALA A 72 12.11 -8.11 -13.28
CA ALA A 72 12.86 -7.73 -14.46
C ALA A 72 14.13 -6.91 -14.15
N ALA A 73 14.05 -5.98 -13.18
CA ALA A 73 15.17 -5.12 -12.80
C ALA A 73 16.08 -5.76 -11.75
N PHE A 74 15.52 -6.57 -10.83
CA PHE A 74 16.23 -7.16 -9.69
C PHE A 74 15.90 -8.65 -9.53
N PRO A 75 16.24 -9.50 -10.53
CA PRO A 75 15.82 -10.90 -10.56
C PRO A 75 16.27 -11.71 -9.33
N LYS A 76 17.45 -11.43 -8.78
CA LYS A 76 17.91 -12.08 -7.54
C LYS A 76 17.06 -11.69 -6.35
N ALA A 77 16.70 -10.40 -6.20
CA ALA A 77 15.84 -9.95 -5.13
C ALA A 77 14.43 -10.57 -5.27
N TYR A 78 13.90 -10.65 -6.50
CA TYR A 78 12.64 -11.33 -6.77
C TYR A 78 12.67 -12.79 -6.33
N ALA A 79 13.67 -13.55 -6.75
CA ALA A 79 13.78 -14.98 -6.43
C ALA A 79 13.83 -15.21 -4.92
N VAL A 80 14.66 -14.45 -4.20
CA VAL A 80 14.81 -14.58 -2.74
C VAL A 80 13.53 -14.13 -2.01
N MET A 81 12.95 -12.98 -2.37
CA MET A 81 11.75 -12.44 -1.73
C MET A 81 10.55 -13.37 -1.91
N PHE A 82 10.30 -13.84 -3.14
CA PHE A 82 9.16 -14.73 -3.43
C PHE A 82 9.34 -16.13 -2.81
N SER A 83 10.58 -16.60 -2.66
CA SER A 83 10.84 -17.85 -1.93
C SER A 83 10.67 -17.68 -0.41
N ALA A 84 11.24 -16.61 0.15
CA ALA A 84 11.19 -16.35 1.59
C ALA A 84 9.78 -16.00 2.08
N LEU A 85 9.05 -15.20 1.32
CA LEU A 85 7.70 -14.75 1.62
C LEU A 85 6.62 -15.56 0.88
N TYR A 86 6.93 -16.78 0.42
CA TYR A 86 6.00 -17.60 -0.38
C TYR A 86 4.62 -17.73 0.28
N ALA A 87 4.57 -18.14 1.55
CA ALA A 87 3.31 -18.34 2.24
C ALA A 87 2.53 -17.03 2.48
N PRO A 88 3.13 -15.92 2.98
CA PRO A 88 2.42 -14.64 3.05
C PRO A 88 1.97 -14.11 1.69
N LEU A 89 2.77 -14.26 0.63
CA LEU A 89 2.39 -13.83 -0.72
C LEU A 89 1.24 -14.67 -1.30
N LEU A 90 1.21 -15.97 -0.99
CA LEU A 90 0.09 -16.84 -1.37
C LEU A 90 -1.20 -16.45 -0.63
N LEU A 91 -1.11 -16.14 0.66
CA LEU A 91 -2.24 -15.64 1.45
C LEU A 91 -2.73 -14.28 0.92
N LEU A 92 -1.81 -13.38 0.56
CA LEU A 92 -2.12 -12.10 -0.08
C LEU A 92 -2.86 -12.33 -1.40
N LEU A 93 -2.36 -13.22 -2.26
CA LEU A 93 -2.99 -13.55 -3.54
C LEU A 93 -4.41 -14.07 -3.35
N PHE A 94 -4.63 -15.02 -2.44
CA PHE A 94 -5.98 -15.51 -2.15
C PHE A 94 -6.90 -14.43 -1.61
N ALA A 95 -6.40 -13.55 -0.74
CA ALA A 95 -7.18 -12.44 -0.25
C ALA A 95 -7.60 -11.50 -1.39
N LEU A 96 -6.70 -11.14 -2.30
CA LEU A 96 -7.02 -10.29 -3.45
C LEU A 96 -7.99 -10.97 -4.43
N ILE A 97 -7.87 -12.28 -4.66
CA ILE A 97 -8.84 -13.05 -5.46
C ILE A 97 -10.24 -12.99 -4.81
N PHE A 98 -10.35 -13.26 -3.51
CA PHE A 98 -11.64 -13.19 -2.81
C PHE A 98 -12.20 -11.78 -2.76
N ARG A 99 -11.34 -10.77 -2.67
CA ARG A 99 -11.74 -9.36 -2.79
C ARG A 99 -12.38 -9.08 -4.15
N ALA A 100 -11.72 -9.43 -5.24
CA ALA A 100 -12.23 -9.28 -6.60
C ALA A 100 -13.56 -9.99 -6.80
N VAL A 101 -13.63 -11.27 -6.38
CA VAL A 101 -14.84 -12.08 -6.47
C VAL A 101 -15.99 -11.48 -5.65
N SER A 102 -15.71 -10.86 -4.50
CA SER A 102 -16.74 -10.24 -3.66
C SER A 102 -17.46 -9.08 -4.33
N PHE A 103 -16.75 -8.26 -5.12
CA PHE A 103 -17.37 -7.19 -5.92
C PHE A 103 -18.40 -7.77 -6.90
N GLU A 104 -18.06 -8.86 -7.59
CA GLU A 104 -18.89 -9.44 -8.64
C GLU A 104 -20.04 -10.30 -8.10
N PHE A 105 -19.82 -11.04 -7.00
CA PHE A 105 -20.75 -12.07 -6.57
C PHE A 105 -21.79 -11.59 -5.56
N ARG A 106 -21.52 -10.50 -4.85
CA ARG A 106 -22.40 -9.98 -3.79
C ARG A 106 -23.84 -9.75 -4.27
N ASN A 107 -24.00 -9.22 -5.46
CA ASN A 107 -25.33 -8.84 -6.01
C ASN A 107 -25.91 -9.91 -6.96
N LYS A 108 -25.27 -11.08 -7.14
CA LYS A 108 -25.78 -12.13 -8.06
C LYS A 108 -27.00 -12.89 -7.54
N VAL A 109 -27.24 -12.83 -6.21
CA VAL A 109 -28.40 -13.53 -5.59
C VAL A 109 -29.14 -12.55 -4.69
N GLU A 110 -30.46 -12.47 -4.86
CA GLU A 110 -31.35 -11.66 -4.03
C GLU A 110 -31.63 -12.32 -2.65
N SER A 111 -30.59 -12.42 -1.82
CA SER A 111 -30.64 -13.03 -0.50
C SER A 111 -29.84 -12.21 0.50
N ALA A 112 -30.44 -11.87 1.63
CA ALA A 112 -29.77 -11.14 2.70
C ALA A 112 -28.58 -11.93 3.30
N SER A 113 -28.73 -13.25 3.45
CA SER A 113 -27.64 -14.12 3.94
C SER A 113 -26.48 -14.21 2.94
N TRP A 114 -26.78 -14.24 1.64
CA TRP A 114 -25.77 -14.22 0.59
C TRP A 114 -24.98 -12.91 0.61
N ARG A 115 -25.66 -11.77 0.66
CA ARG A 115 -25.00 -10.45 0.78
C ARG A 115 -24.15 -10.34 2.04
N ALA A 116 -24.68 -10.80 3.19
CA ALA A 116 -23.92 -10.80 4.44
C ALA A 116 -22.66 -11.68 4.38
N LEU A 117 -22.73 -12.84 3.72
CA LEU A 117 -21.57 -13.70 3.49
C LEU A 117 -20.48 -12.94 2.70
N TRP A 118 -20.87 -12.32 1.57
CA TRP A 118 -19.92 -11.62 0.72
C TRP A 118 -19.41 -10.32 1.34
N ASP A 119 -20.20 -9.64 2.16
CA ASP A 119 -19.70 -8.51 2.99
C ASP A 119 -18.63 -8.98 3.98
N GLY A 120 -18.82 -10.15 4.60
CA GLY A 120 -17.80 -10.75 5.47
C GLY A 120 -16.54 -11.19 4.72
N VAL A 121 -16.70 -11.80 3.55
CA VAL A 121 -15.59 -12.16 2.66
C VAL A 121 -14.83 -10.90 2.24
N HIS A 122 -15.53 -9.85 1.81
CA HIS A 122 -14.94 -8.57 1.43
C HIS A 122 -14.14 -7.94 2.57
N PHE A 123 -14.71 -7.92 3.79
CA PHE A 123 -14.01 -7.42 4.97
C PHE A 123 -12.70 -8.16 5.22
N VAL A 124 -12.73 -9.50 5.30
CA VAL A 124 -11.54 -10.31 5.59
C VAL A 124 -10.51 -10.19 4.47
N SER A 125 -10.95 -10.19 3.21
CA SER A 125 -10.08 -10.09 2.04
C SER A 125 -9.44 -8.71 1.83
N ASN A 126 -9.95 -7.67 2.47
CA ASN A 126 -9.29 -6.36 2.54
C ASN A 126 -8.42 -6.21 3.80
N LEU A 127 -8.85 -6.78 4.93
CA LEU A 127 -8.08 -6.76 6.18
C LEU A 127 -6.75 -7.50 6.06
N ALA A 128 -6.76 -8.68 5.43
CA ALA A 128 -5.57 -9.51 5.28
C ALA A 128 -4.46 -8.80 4.49
N PRO A 129 -4.67 -8.20 3.31
CA PRO A 129 -3.65 -7.42 2.60
C PRO A 129 -3.11 -6.24 3.42
N CYS A 130 -3.96 -5.49 4.13
CA CYS A 130 -3.51 -4.39 4.99
C CYS A 130 -2.47 -4.86 6.01
N LEU A 131 -2.74 -5.99 6.67
CA LEU A 131 -1.84 -6.55 7.69
C LEU A 131 -0.60 -7.20 7.06
N LEU A 132 -0.78 -8.04 6.04
CA LEU A 132 0.30 -8.81 5.41
C LEU A 132 1.35 -7.92 4.77
N LEU A 133 0.94 -6.84 4.08
CA LEU A 133 1.87 -5.89 3.47
C LEU A 133 2.70 -5.18 4.53
N GLY A 134 2.08 -4.69 5.61
CA GLY A 134 2.81 -4.03 6.70
C GLY A 134 3.77 -4.98 7.43
N VAL A 135 3.34 -6.22 7.70
CA VAL A 135 4.20 -7.28 8.26
C VAL A 135 5.38 -7.58 7.33
N ALA A 136 5.12 -7.73 6.03
CA ALA A 136 6.16 -8.05 5.05
C ALA A 136 7.22 -6.93 4.96
N PHE A 137 6.79 -5.67 4.80
CA PHE A 137 7.72 -4.53 4.71
C PHE A 137 8.52 -4.35 6.01
N ALA A 138 7.90 -4.48 7.19
CA ALA A 138 8.61 -4.41 8.46
C ALA A 138 9.69 -5.50 8.55
N ASN A 139 9.38 -6.74 8.16
CA ASN A 139 10.39 -7.81 8.17
C ASN A 139 11.51 -7.59 7.14
N LEU A 140 11.20 -7.02 5.96
CA LEU A 140 12.24 -6.63 5.00
C LEU A 140 13.17 -5.55 5.56
N PHE A 141 12.62 -4.60 6.33
CA PHE A 141 13.40 -3.55 6.99
C PHE A 141 14.27 -4.08 8.13
N MET A 142 13.76 -5.03 8.93
CA MET A 142 14.49 -5.65 10.02
C MET A 142 15.55 -6.65 9.53
N GLY A 143 15.34 -7.20 8.34
CA GLY A 143 16.09 -8.31 7.79
C GLY A 143 15.46 -9.66 8.11
N ILE A 144 15.54 -10.57 7.15
CA ILE A 144 15.00 -11.93 7.23
C ILE A 144 16.14 -12.96 7.22
N PRO A 145 15.97 -14.15 7.83
CA PRO A 145 17.01 -15.15 7.91
C PRO A 145 17.20 -15.87 6.57
N VAL A 146 17.95 -15.25 5.66
CA VAL A 146 18.37 -15.82 4.37
C VAL A 146 19.87 -16.05 4.36
N ASP A 147 20.28 -17.19 3.81
CA ASP A 147 21.70 -17.53 3.64
C ASP A 147 22.30 -17.00 2.33
N ALA A 148 23.58 -17.29 2.10
CA ALA A 148 24.31 -16.88 0.90
C ALA A 148 23.75 -17.48 -0.40
N GLN A 149 23.02 -18.58 -0.32
CA GLN A 149 22.32 -19.24 -1.44
C GLN A 149 20.93 -18.62 -1.69
N GLY A 150 20.49 -17.70 -0.82
CA GLY A 150 19.15 -17.09 -0.89
C GLY A 150 18.05 -17.96 -0.28
N VAL A 151 18.41 -18.99 0.48
CA VAL A 151 17.45 -19.88 1.14
C VAL A 151 16.98 -19.25 2.44
N TYR A 152 15.66 -19.22 2.63
CA TYR A 152 15.02 -18.71 3.84
C TYR A 152 14.98 -19.80 4.94
N HIS A 153 15.51 -19.49 6.12
CA HIS A 153 15.57 -20.37 7.28
C HIS A 153 14.58 -20.00 8.39
N GLY A 154 13.66 -19.09 8.11
CA GLY A 154 12.62 -18.68 9.04
C GLY A 154 11.35 -19.50 8.91
N SER A 155 10.30 -19.04 9.61
CA SER A 155 8.95 -19.61 9.53
C SER A 155 7.92 -18.51 9.28
N LEU A 156 6.72 -18.91 8.84
CA LEU A 156 5.59 -17.97 8.67
C LEU A 156 5.28 -17.24 10.00
N LEU A 157 5.26 -17.98 11.11
CA LEU A 157 4.98 -17.39 12.43
C LEU A 157 6.13 -16.49 12.90
N GLY A 158 7.36 -16.74 12.48
CA GLY A 158 8.51 -15.88 12.77
C GLY A 158 8.40 -14.47 12.19
N LEU A 159 7.63 -14.30 11.12
CA LEU A 159 7.31 -13.00 10.54
C LEU A 159 6.32 -12.18 11.39
N LEU A 160 5.55 -12.85 12.27
CA LEU A 160 4.62 -12.21 13.21
C LEU A 160 5.32 -11.77 14.51
N ASN A 161 6.57 -11.31 14.41
CA ASN A 161 7.30 -10.70 15.51
C ASN A 161 6.72 -9.30 15.86
N LEU A 162 7.16 -8.73 16.98
CA LEU A 162 6.64 -7.45 17.47
C LEU A 162 6.76 -6.32 16.43
N TYR A 163 7.89 -6.23 15.74
CA TYR A 163 8.12 -5.21 14.72
C TYR A 163 7.25 -5.44 13.47
N GLY A 164 7.12 -6.69 13.03
CA GLY A 164 6.20 -7.08 11.96
C GLY A 164 4.76 -6.73 12.27
N LEU A 165 4.28 -7.09 13.48
CA LEU A 165 2.91 -6.77 13.91
C LEU A 165 2.67 -5.26 14.02
N ALA A 166 3.65 -4.50 14.52
CA ALA A 166 3.57 -3.04 14.55
C ALA A 166 3.45 -2.45 13.14
N GLY A 167 4.23 -2.96 12.17
CA GLY A 167 4.10 -2.60 10.76
C GLY A 167 2.74 -2.94 10.18
N GLY A 168 2.21 -4.12 10.46
CA GLY A 168 0.87 -4.54 10.03
C GLY A 168 -0.24 -3.62 10.55
N LEU A 169 -0.23 -3.32 11.85
CA LEU A 169 -1.21 -2.41 12.45
C LEU A 169 -1.07 -0.97 11.94
N PHE A 170 0.16 -0.52 11.69
CA PHE A 170 0.43 0.79 11.13
C PHE A 170 -0.16 0.91 9.72
N PHE A 171 0.09 -0.06 8.82
CA PHE A 171 -0.47 -0.07 7.47
C PHE A 171 -2.00 -0.13 7.50
N LEU A 172 -2.58 -1.01 8.32
CA LEU A 172 -4.02 -1.10 8.50
C LEU A 172 -4.63 0.25 8.88
N SER A 173 -4.06 0.93 9.88
CA SER A 173 -4.57 2.22 10.35
C SER A 173 -4.47 3.32 9.29
N ILE A 174 -3.37 3.36 8.53
CA ILE A 174 -3.18 4.31 7.42
C ILE A 174 -4.21 4.08 6.33
N PHE A 175 -4.39 2.84 5.87
CA PHE A 175 -5.32 2.52 4.79
C PHE A 175 -6.77 2.76 5.22
N MET A 176 -7.15 2.43 6.45
CA MET A 176 -8.47 2.79 6.99
C MET A 176 -8.68 4.30 7.02
N MET A 177 -7.70 5.09 7.48
CA MET A 177 -7.81 6.56 7.48
C MET A 177 -7.93 7.10 6.05
N HIS A 178 -7.13 6.60 5.13
CA HIS A 178 -7.12 7.00 3.73
C HIS A 178 -8.44 6.66 3.02
N GLY A 179 -8.99 5.47 3.26
CA GLY A 179 -10.30 5.03 2.79
C GLY A 179 -11.45 5.84 3.39
N ALA A 180 -11.38 6.18 4.69
CA ALA A 180 -12.37 7.04 5.32
C ALA A 180 -12.41 8.44 4.66
N ILE A 181 -11.23 9.03 4.37
CA ILE A 181 -11.15 10.32 3.66
C ILE A 181 -11.72 10.21 2.24
N TRP A 182 -11.45 9.10 1.54
CA TRP A 182 -12.03 8.84 0.22
C TRP A 182 -13.56 8.78 0.29
N LEU A 183 -14.10 8.12 1.31
CA LEU A 183 -15.54 8.03 1.51
C LEU A 183 -16.19 9.40 1.79
N VAL A 184 -15.49 10.31 2.49
CA VAL A 184 -15.92 11.72 2.66
C VAL A 184 -16.06 12.42 1.31
N ILE A 185 -15.20 12.12 0.34
CA ILE A 185 -15.27 12.70 -1.01
C ILE A 185 -16.44 12.11 -1.81
N LYS A 186 -16.66 10.79 -1.67
CA LYS A 186 -17.56 10.02 -2.54
C LYS A 186 -19.00 9.96 -2.05
N THR A 187 -19.29 10.39 -0.82
CA THR A 187 -20.63 10.26 -0.23
C THR A 187 -21.15 11.59 0.31
N LYS A 188 -22.43 11.61 0.68
CA LYS A 188 -23.13 12.72 1.32
C LYS A 188 -23.97 12.22 2.49
N GLY A 189 -24.50 13.15 3.30
CA GLY A 189 -25.41 12.86 4.40
C GLY A 189 -24.74 12.12 5.57
N ASP A 190 -25.48 11.19 6.16
CA ASP A 190 -25.05 10.50 7.39
C ASP A 190 -23.80 9.64 7.20
N LEU A 191 -23.68 8.97 6.07
CA LEU A 191 -22.50 8.16 5.76
C LEU A 191 -21.24 9.04 5.66
N GLN A 192 -21.32 10.20 5.00
CA GLN A 192 -20.22 11.17 4.94
C GLN A 192 -19.83 11.66 6.34
N THR A 193 -20.82 11.97 7.18
CA THR A 193 -20.59 12.45 8.56
C THR A 193 -19.88 11.40 9.39
N ARG A 194 -20.28 10.12 9.28
CA ARG A 194 -19.60 9.00 9.96
C ARG A 194 -18.19 8.78 9.41
N ALA A 195 -18.00 8.86 8.10
CA ALA A 195 -16.69 8.75 7.47
C ALA A 195 -15.73 9.84 7.96
N LEU A 196 -16.21 11.09 8.06
CA LEU A 196 -15.44 12.22 8.57
C LEU A 196 -15.04 12.00 10.04
N ALA A 197 -16.00 11.57 10.89
CA ALA A 197 -15.73 11.26 12.28
C ALA A 197 -14.72 10.11 12.42
N THR A 198 -14.81 9.09 11.56
CA THR A 198 -13.89 7.95 11.54
C THR A 198 -12.49 8.38 11.12
N ALA A 199 -12.32 9.22 10.10
CA ALA A 199 -11.03 9.78 9.72
C ALA A 199 -10.39 10.58 10.85
N GLY A 200 -11.19 11.38 11.58
CA GLY A 200 -10.74 12.13 12.74
C GLY A 200 -10.31 11.23 13.91
N LEU A 201 -10.99 10.11 14.14
CA LEU A 201 -10.63 9.12 15.16
C LEU A 201 -9.38 8.33 14.79
N LEU A 202 -9.23 7.97 13.51
CA LEU A 202 -8.07 7.20 13.03
C LEU A 202 -6.79 8.03 12.98
N TRP A 203 -6.87 9.33 12.79
CA TRP A 203 -5.69 10.19 12.72
C TRP A 203 -4.76 10.07 13.94
N PRO A 204 -5.24 10.22 15.21
CA PRO A 204 -4.38 10.03 16.37
C PRO A 204 -3.90 8.58 16.51
N VAL A 205 -4.66 7.59 16.07
CA VAL A 205 -4.22 6.18 16.05
C VAL A 205 -3.04 6.01 15.10
N VAL A 206 -3.11 6.56 13.88
CA VAL A 206 -2.00 6.57 12.93
C VAL A 206 -0.77 7.26 13.52
N LEU A 207 -0.94 8.41 14.19
CA LEU A 207 0.16 9.14 14.83
C LEU A 207 0.84 8.29 15.91
N VAL A 208 0.05 7.66 16.79
CA VAL A 208 0.60 6.79 17.86
C VAL A 208 1.33 5.60 17.27
N LEU A 209 0.72 4.91 16.30
CA LEU A 209 1.36 3.75 15.65
C LEU A 209 2.60 4.15 14.84
N LEU A 210 2.61 5.32 14.22
CA LEU A 210 3.81 5.90 13.59
C LEU A 210 4.94 6.05 14.62
N LEU A 211 4.66 6.68 15.77
CA LEU A 211 5.66 6.89 16.81
C LEU A 211 6.19 5.55 17.37
N VAL A 212 5.29 4.60 17.64
CA VAL A 212 5.67 3.25 18.07
C VAL A 212 6.55 2.58 17.01
N PHE A 213 6.15 2.64 15.73
CA PHE A 213 6.91 2.03 14.65
C PHE A 213 8.29 2.69 14.47
N LEU A 214 8.40 4.01 14.57
CA LEU A 214 9.68 4.72 14.52
C LEU A 214 10.61 4.33 15.67
N VAL A 215 10.07 4.21 16.90
CA VAL A 215 10.84 3.77 18.06
C VAL A 215 11.33 2.32 17.86
N LEU A 216 10.45 1.41 17.44
CA LEU A 216 10.84 0.03 17.15
C LEU A 216 11.84 -0.05 15.99
N THR A 217 11.70 0.79 14.94
CA THR A 217 12.65 0.90 13.84
C THR A 217 14.05 1.24 14.34
N PHE A 218 14.17 2.10 15.35
CA PHE A 218 15.46 2.46 15.95
C PHE A 218 16.14 1.27 16.63
N PHE A 219 15.37 0.42 17.31
CA PHE A 219 15.92 -0.73 18.03
C PHE A 219 16.09 -1.99 17.17
N CYS A 220 15.30 -2.13 16.12
CA CYS A 220 15.22 -3.36 15.33
C CYS A 220 15.93 -3.28 13.96
N THR A 221 16.35 -2.08 13.51
CA THR A 221 16.89 -1.89 12.15
C THR A 221 18.03 -0.89 12.11
N ASP A 222 18.78 -0.90 11.00
CA ASP A 222 19.82 0.08 10.71
C ASP A 222 19.35 1.20 9.79
N ILE A 223 18.04 1.38 9.58
CA ILE A 223 17.46 2.36 8.64
C ILE A 223 18.00 3.77 8.88
N TYR A 224 18.12 4.20 10.16
CA TYR A 224 18.59 5.55 10.50
C TYR A 224 20.05 5.79 10.11
N ALA A 225 20.87 4.76 9.95
CA ALA A 225 22.26 4.93 9.53
C ALA A 225 22.38 5.61 8.15
N ASN A 226 21.45 5.32 7.24
CA ASN A 226 21.45 5.96 5.92
C ASN A 226 21.03 7.43 5.98
N TYR A 227 20.20 7.83 6.93
CA TYR A 227 19.83 9.23 7.15
C TYR A 227 21.00 10.06 7.68
N TRP A 228 21.88 9.44 8.44
CA TRP A 228 23.15 10.08 8.85
C TRP A 228 24.16 10.19 7.71
N ARG A 229 24.21 9.16 6.82
CA ARG A 229 25.09 9.15 5.64
C ARG A 229 24.61 10.07 4.52
N MET A 230 23.29 10.20 4.37
CA MET A 230 22.63 10.98 3.32
C MET A 230 21.63 11.97 3.94
N PRO A 231 22.09 13.09 4.58
CA PRO A 231 21.24 13.99 5.36
C PRO A 231 20.08 14.61 4.56
N TYR A 232 20.20 14.72 3.24
CA TYR A 232 19.12 15.23 2.38
C TYR A 232 17.86 14.35 2.42
N LEU A 233 17.96 13.05 2.79
CA LEU A 233 16.81 12.17 2.98
C LEU A 233 15.90 12.61 4.14
N VAL A 234 16.35 13.47 5.05
CA VAL A 234 15.53 14.02 6.14
C VAL A 234 14.31 14.79 5.62
N VAL A 235 14.34 15.23 4.36
CA VAL A 235 13.15 15.82 3.72
C VAL A 235 11.95 14.86 3.71
N LEU A 236 12.17 13.55 3.63
CA LEU A 236 11.11 12.53 3.58
C LEU A 236 10.28 12.49 4.89
N PRO A 237 10.87 12.30 6.08
CA PRO A 237 10.10 12.33 7.31
C PRO A 237 9.48 13.72 7.59
N LEU A 238 10.10 14.81 7.18
CA LEU A 238 9.52 16.16 7.32
C LEU A 238 8.26 16.30 6.45
N LEU A 239 8.30 15.87 5.21
CA LEU A 239 7.13 15.85 4.31
C LEU A 239 6.06 14.87 4.79
N ALA A 240 6.45 13.71 5.36
CA ALA A 240 5.52 12.78 5.96
C ALA A 240 4.74 13.45 7.12
N LEU A 241 5.45 14.11 8.03
CA LEU A 241 4.81 14.84 9.13
C LEU A 241 3.91 15.98 8.61
N ALA A 242 4.36 16.74 7.61
CA ALA A 242 3.53 17.77 6.97
C ALA A 242 2.27 17.19 6.34
N GLY A 243 2.39 16.06 5.63
CA GLY A 243 1.24 15.31 5.07
C GLY A 243 0.27 14.86 6.16
N LEU A 244 0.77 14.23 7.22
CA LEU A 244 -0.07 13.77 8.33
C LEU A 244 -0.78 14.93 9.04
N ALA A 245 -0.10 16.03 9.31
CA ALA A 245 -0.67 17.25 9.90
C ALA A 245 -1.67 17.94 8.95
N GLY A 246 -1.48 17.82 7.65
CA GLY A 246 -2.37 18.35 6.62
C GLY A 246 -3.76 17.69 6.64
N VAL A 247 -3.87 16.41 7.02
CA VAL A 247 -5.15 15.68 7.03
C VAL A 247 -6.21 16.39 7.87
N PRO A 248 -6.06 16.55 9.19
CA PRO A 248 -7.08 17.21 10.00
C PRO A 248 -7.27 18.68 9.63
N THR A 249 -6.20 19.38 9.24
CA THR A 249 -6.26 20.77 8.82
C THR A 249 -7.17 20.96 7.61
N MET A 250 -7.02 20.10 6.60
CA MET A 250 -7.81 20.17 5.37
C MET A 250 -9.24 19.65 5.56
N LEU A 251 -9.45 18.61 6.39
CA LEU A 251 -10.80 18.14 6.73
C LEU A 251 -11.59 19.21 7.48
N ASN A 252 -10.99 19.87 8.47
CA ASN A 252 -11.63 20.94 9.23
C ASN A 252 -11.91 22.18 8.35
N ALA A 253 -11.10 22.42 7.31
CA ALA A 253 -11.33 23.47 6.33
C ALA A 253 -12.39 23.10 5.26
N GLY A 254 -13.03 21.92 5.33
CA GLY A 254 -13.99 21.44 4.35
C GLY A 254 -13.40 21.15 2.96
N LYS A 255 -12.12 20.79 2.90
CA LYS A 255 -11.36 20.50 1.66
C LYS A 255 -10.94 19.03 1.57
N PRO A 256 -11.87 18.08 1.40
CA PRO A 256 -11.56 16.65 1.50
C PRO A 256 -10.57 16.15 0.43
N TRP A 257 -10.56 16.72 -0.78
CA TRP A 257 -9.56 16.39 -1.80
C TRP A 257 -8.13 16.76 -1.38
N LEU A 258 -7.96 17.90 -0.70
CA LEU A 258 -6.64 18.27 -0.16
C LEU A 258 -6.26 17.41 1.04
N ALA A 259 -7.23 16.96 1.85
CA ALA A 259 -6.99 16.01 2.92
C ALA A 259 -6.55 14.65 2.37
N TRP A 260 -7.17 14.18 1.28
CA TRP A 260 -6.77 12.95 0.59
C TRP A 260 -5.35 13.10 0.00
N GLY A 261 -5.05 14.22 -0.66
CA GLY A 261 -3.70 14.51 -1.15
C GLY A 261 -2.66 14.58 -0.03
N SER A 262 -3.01 15.15 1.14
CA SER A 262 -2.14 15.18 2.33
C SER A 262 -1.87 13.76 2.87
N SER A 263 -2.90 12.92 2.93
CA SER A 263 -2.75 11.51 3.30
C SER A 263 -1.93 10.72 2.26
N ALA A 264 -2.12 10.98 0.97
CA ALA A 264 -1.32 10.38 -0.10
C ALA A 264 0.16 10.79 0.02
N LEU A 265 0.44 12.07 0.27
CA LEU A 265 1.80 12.56 0.53
C LEU A 265 2.44 11.84 1.73
N PHE A 266 1.68 11.67 2.82
CA PHE A 266 2.14 10.92 3.99
C PHE A 266 2.51 9.47 3.62
N ILE A 267 1.65 8.74 2.90
CA ILE A 267 1.89 7.36 2.47
C ILE A 267 3.14 7.27 1.59
N VAL A 268 3.26 8.14 0.59
CA VAL A 268 4.45 8.19 -0.29
C VAL A 268 5.73 8.40 0.54
N CYS A 269 5.73 9.42 1.39
CA CYS A 269 6.92 9.77 2.15
C CYS A 269 7.32 8.71 3.18
N VAL A 270 6.36 8.04 3.82
CA VAL A 270 6.64 6.94 4.75
C VAL A 270 7.18 5.70 4.00
N THR A 271 6.65 5.40 2.82
CA THR A 271 7.17 4.31 1.97
C THR A 271 8.61 4.59 1.57
N PHE A 272 8.88 5.80 1.05
CA PHE A 272 10.24 6.20 0.72
C PHE A 272 11.14 6.25 1.95
N PHE A 273 10.65 6.68 3.11
CA PHE A 273 11.42 6.68 4.35
C PHE A 273 11.97 5.29 4.67
N GLY A 274 11.13 4.28 4.69
CA GLY A 274 11.55 2.90 5.00
C GLY A 274 12.50 2.34 3.93
N VAL A 275 12.10 2.41 2.66
CA VAL A 275 12.84 1.78 1.57
C VAL A 275 14.17 2.47 1.28
N MET A 276 14.22 3.82 1.26
CA MET A 276 15.49 4.54 1.09
C MET A 276 16.39 4.40 2.30
N GLY A 277 15.81 4.19 3.49
CA GLY A 277 16.58 3.91 4.71
C GLY A 277 17.37 2.60 4.66
N MET A 278 16.90 1.59 3.90
CA MET A 278 17.65 0.35 3.72
C MET A 278 18.56 0.33 2.47
N PHE A 279 18.54 1.39 1.63
CA PHE A 279 19.39 1.44 0.44
C PHE A 279 20.89 1.24 0.76
N PRO A 280 21.66 0.44 -0.03
CA PRO A 280 21.26 -0.24 -1.25
C PRO A 280 20.60 -1.62 -1.03
N GLY A 281 20.33 -2.02 0.21
CA GLY A 281 19.70 -3.30 0.54
C GLY A 281 18.28 -3.39 -0.03
N MET A 282 17.93 -4.55 -0.56
CA MET A 282 16.56 -4.91 -0.96
C MET A 282 16.02 -6.04 -0.09
N ILE A 283 16.84 -7.05 0.18
CA ILE A 283 16.57 -8.15 1.10
C ILE A 283 17.77 -8.22 2.06
N ILE A 284 17.60 -7.67 3.24
CA ILE A 284 18.62 -7.68 4.28
C ILE A 284 18.66 -9.09 4.90
N SER A 285 19.84 -9.70 4.94
CA SER A 285 20.02 -10.96 5.64
C SER A 285 20.30 -10.71 7.12
N SER A 286 19.51 -11.34 8.00
CA SER A 286 19.75 -11.35 9.44
C SER A 286 20.74 -12.42 9.89
N LEU A 287 21.15 -13.35 9.00
CA LEU A 287 22.14 -14.41 9.29
C LEU A 287 23.57 -13.98 8.97
N ASP A 288 23.75 -13.38 7.79
CA ASP A 288 25.05 -12.95 7.29
C ASP A 288 24.91 -11.69 6.44
N PRO A 289 25.52 -10.57 6.83
CA PRO A 289 25.48 -9.34 6.03
C PRO A 289 25.97 -9.53 4.59
N ALA A 290 26.88 -10.48 4.32
CA ALA A 290 27.35 -10.78 2.96
C ALA A 290 26.29 -11.46 2.09
N ALA A 291 25.28 -12.08 2.69
CA ALA A 291 24.15 -12.68 2.00
C ALA A 291 23.06 -11.65 1.60
N THR A 292 23.18 -10.39 2.04
CA THR A 292 22.24 -9.32 1.73
C THR A 292 22.14 -9.10 0.21
N VAL A 293 20.93 -9.16 -0.31
CA VAL A 293 20.64 -8.79 -1.70
C VAL A 293 20.48 -7.29 -1.78
N THR A 294 21.32 -6.66 -2.60
CA THR A 294 21.33 -5.21 -2.82
C THR A 294 20.83 -4.86 -4.22
N ALA A 295 20.48 -3.60 -4.42
CA ALA A 295 20.19 -3.08 -5.76
C ALA A 295 21.34 -3.30 -6.75
N PHE A 296 22.60 -3.41 -6.27
CA PHE A 296 23.77 -3.58 -7.11
C PHE A 296 24.05 -5.04 -7.46
N ASN A 297 24.04 -5.94 -6.45
CA ASN A 297 24.32 -7.37 -6.70
C ASN A 297 23.09 -8.16 -7.17
N GLY A 298 21.90 -7.56 -7.08
CA GLY A 298 20.63 -8.11 -7.53
C GLY A 298 20.17 -7.60 -8.90
N ALA A 299 20.85 -6.58 -9.45
CA ALA A 299 20.44 -5.94 -10.69
C ALA A 299 20.59 -6.84 -11.92
N SER A 300 19.68 -6.64 -12.87
CA SER A 300 19.74 -7.20 -14.22
C SER A 300 20.85 -6.53 -15.05
N SER A 301 21.07 -6.99 -16.29
CA SER A 301 22.09 -6.43 -17.16
C SER A 301 21.85 -4.93 -17.47
N PRO A 302 22.92 -4.15 -17.72
CA PRO A 302 22.78 -2.73 -18.10
C PRO A 302 21.91 -2.53 -19.34
N MET A 303 21.94 -3.48 -20.29
CA MET A 303 21.11 -3.44 -21.49
C MET A 303 19.63 -3.59 -21.14
N THR A 304 19.28 -4.57 -20.32
CA THR A 304 17.92 -4.80 -19.85
C THR A 304 17.37 -3.56 -19.12
N LEU A 305 18.14 -3.01 -18.16
CA LEU A 305 17.73 -1.83 -17.40
C LEU A 305 17.52 -0.60 -18.29
N LYS A 306 18.35 -0.40 -19.34
CA LYS A 306 18.17 0.69 -20.30
C LYS A 306 16.92 0.54 -21.15
N ILE A 307 16.68 -0.66 -21.68
CA ILE A 307 15.47 -0.94 -22.48
C ILE A 307 14.22 -0.71 -21.63
N MET A 308 14.20 -1.28 -20.43
CA MET A 308 13.09 -1.09 -19.48
C MET A 308 12.86 0.39 -19.17
N LEU A 309 13.94 1.17 -18.93
CA LEU A 309 13.83 2.60 -18.64
C LEU A 309 13.23 3.36 -19.83
N GLY A 310 13.64 3.04 -21.06
CA GLY A 310 13.05 3.62 -22.27
C GLY A 310 11.56 3.31 -22.39
N VAL A 311 11.14 2.07 -22.13
CA VAL A 311 9.73 1.68 -22.13
C VAL A 311 8.97 2.40 -21.01
N ALA A 312 9.52 2.46 -19.80
CA ALA A 312 8.89 3.12 -18.67
C ALA A 312 8.68 4.62 -18.91
N LEU A 313 9.65 5.31 -19.49
CA LEU A 313 9.55 6.74 -19.81
C LEU A 313 8.43 7.07 -20.82
N VAL A 314 8.03 6.12 -21.63
CA VAL A 314 6.90 6.29 -22.57
C VAL A 314 5.59 5.81 -21.97
N MET A 315 5.57 4.61 -21.40
CA MET A 315 4.33 3.97 -20.96
C MET A 315 3.79 4.53 -19.65
N VAL A 316 4.65 4.83 -18.67
CA VAL A 316 4.20 5.34 -17.36
C VAL A 316 3.45 6.67 -17.49
N PRO A 317 3.91 7.68 -18.26
CA PRO A 317 3.12 8.90 -18.50
C PRO A 317 1.74 8.62 -19.11
N ILE A 318 1.64 7.67 -20.05
CA ILE A 318 0.35 7.30 -20.68
C ILE A 318 -0.59 6.71 -19.64
N VAL A 319 -0.10 5.79 -18.81
CA VAL A 319 -0.89 5.17 -17.73
C VAL A 319 -1.33 6.22 -16.69
N LEU A 320 -0.44 7.13 -16.30
CA LEU A 320 -0.76 8.20 -15.35
C LEU A 320 -1.81 9.17 -15.92
N LEU A 321 -1.74 9.52 -17.21
CA LEU A 321 -2.73 10.36 -17.87
C LEU A 321 -4.10 9.66 -17.93
N TYR A 322 -4.11 8.36 -18.28
CA TYR A 322 -5.34 7.56 -18.27
C TYR A 322 -5.92 7.50 -16.84
N GLN A 323 -5.11 7.22 -15.85
CA GLN A 323 -5.56 7.11 -14.48
C GLN A 323 -6.08 8.46 -13.94
N PHE A 324 -5.38 9.56 -14.22
CA PHE A 324 -5.85 10.91 -13.91
C PHE A 324 -7.22 11.20 -14.57
N TRP A 325 -7.39 10.82 -15.82
CA TRP A 325 -8.66 10.97 -16.53
C TRP A 325 -9.78 10.15 -15.87
N MET A 326 -9.52 8.90 -15.49
CA MET A 326 -10.47 8.04 -14.78
C MET A 326 -10.87 8.63 -13.41
N TYR A 327 -9.91 9.08 -12.62
CA TYR A 327 -10.20 9.73 -11.34
C TYR A 327 -11.00 11.02 -11.51
N ARG A 328 -10.76 11.78 -12.58
CA ARG A 328 -11.54 12.98 -12.89
C ARG A 328 -12.96 12.64 -13.33
N LEU A 329 -13.14 11.62 -14.14
CA LEU A 329 -14.45 11.17 -14.64
C LEU A 329 -15.36 10.76 -13.47
N PHE A 330 -14.83 10.01 -12.53
CA PHE A 330 -15.56 9.52 -11.35
C PHE A 330 -15.31 10.38 -10.08
N SER A 331 -14.97 11.65 -10.22
CA SER A 331 -14.65 12.53 -9.08
C SER A 331 -15.88 13.00 -8.29
N HIS A 332 -17.09 12.91 -8.86
CA HIS A 332 -18.33 13.38 -8.24
C HIS A 332 -18.77 12.49 -7.07
N PRO A 333 -19.47 13.04 -6.07
CA PRO A 333 -20.12 12.25 -5.05
C PRO A 333 -21.19 11.34 -5.64
N LEU A 334 -21.28 10.12 -5.15
CA LEU A 334 -22.25 9.11 -5.57
C LEU A 334 -23.68 9.54 -5.23
N THR A 335 -24.60 9.19 -6.10
CA THR A 335 -26.05 9.42 -5.98
C THR A 335 -26.79 8.09 -6.12
N ALA A 336 -28.09 8.07 -5.81
CA ALA A 336 -28.92 6.87 -5.98
C ALA A 336 -28.90 6.37 -7.43
N ARG A 337 -28.77 7.26 -8.43
CA ARG A 337 -28.69 6.87 -9.85
C ARG A 337 -27.44 6.06 -10.16
N ASP A 338 -26.31 6.38 -9.52
CA ASP A 338 -25.05 5.64 -9.71
C ASP A 338 -25.14 4.21 -9.18
N LEU A 339 -26.11 3.91 -8.28
CA LEU A 339 -26.36 2.56 -7.80
C LEU A 339 -27.19 1.71 -8.79
N ASP A 340 -27.96 2.34 -9.68
CA ASP A 340 -28.80 1.65 -10.66
C ASP A 340 -27.99 1.33 -11.95
N ASP A 341 -27.07 2.22 -12.32
CA ASP A 341 -26.27 2.12 -13.54
C ASP A 341 -25.03 1.21 -13.38
N HIS A 342 -24.54 1.01 -12.15
CA HIS A 342 -23.36 0.21 -11.85
C HIS A 342 -23.69 -1.01 -10.99
N ALA A 343 -23.28 -2.18 -11.44
CA ALA A 343 -23.64 -3.49 -10.86
C ALA A 343 -22.98 -3.85 -9.53
N TYR A 344 -22.28 -2.92 -8.85
CA TYR A 344 -21.61 -3.17 -7.56
C TYR A 344 -22.50 -2.90 -6.36
#